data_e6f53f6e6f6cd3828818c9838a4dc20a
#
_entry.id   e6f53f6e6f6cd3828818c9838a4dc20a
#
_cell.length_a   1.000
_cell.length_b   1.000
_cell.length_c   1.000
_cell.angle_alpha   90.00
_cell.angle_beta   90.00
_cell.angle_gamma   90.00
#
_symmetry.space_group_name_H-M   'P 1'
#
loop_
_entity.id
_entity.type
_entity.pdbx_description
1 polymer ?
#
loop_
_entity_poly.entity_id
_entity_poly.type
_entity_poly.pdbx_seq_one_letter_code
_entity_poly.pdbx_strand_id
1 'polypeptide(L)'
;MLMISLDATEDVAVQRSWLEKTLRDTDAAWKVAVFHFPPYAIYRDYPDIEREWLPLFDQYHVDLVLSGHVHHYLRTWPLKGGKRVETPADGTIYLISVSIDGPPEFGGSPEYAEIIHRDGHATCVAFTVSEAQLVMNAYTADGSIYDTFTIDK
;
A
#
# COMPACT_ATOMS: atom_id res chain seq x y z
N MET A 1 11.76 4.75 -11.34
CA MET A 1 10.90 4.07 -10.35
C MET A 1 11.31 2.62 -10.24
N LEU A 2 11.42 2.10 -9.03
CA LEU A 2 11.60 0.68 -8.72
C LEU A 2 10.24 0.11 -8.29
N MET A 3 9.78 -0.97 -8.93
CA MET A 3 8.62 -1.75 -8.51
C MET A 3 9.08 -3.12 -8.05
N ILE A 4 8.72 -3.51 -6.84
CA ILE A 4 9.13 -4.74 -6.19
C ILE A 4 7.90 -5.62 -6.00
N SER A 5 7.87 -6.79 -6.63
CA SER A 5 6.82 -7.79 -6.40
C SER A 5 7.32 -8.82 -5.38
N LEU A 6 6.54 -9.02 -4.32
CA LEU A 6 6.85 -9.97 -3.23
C LEU A 6 5.78 -11.06 -3.17
N ASP A 7 6.20 -12.27 -2.89
CA ASP A 7 5.29 -13.40 -2.69
C ASP A 7 4.93 -13.52 -1.20
N ALA A 8 3.71 -13.10 -0.87
CA ALA A 8 3.19 -13.18 0.50
C ALA A 8 2.52 -14.54 0.83
N THR A 9 2.49 -15.48 -0.11
CA THR A 9 1.89 -16.81 0.08
C THR A 9 2.88 -17.86 0.59
N GLU A 10 4.18 -17.59 0.47
CA GLU A 10 5.28 -18.42 0.93
C GLU A 10 5.89 -17.85 2.24
N ASP A 11 6.95 -18.50 2.74
CA ASP A 11 7.70 -17.98 3.88
C ASP A 11 8.29 -16.60 3.54
N VAL A 12 7.70 -15.55 4.10
CA VAL A 12 8.11 -14.16 3.83
C VAL A 12 9.54 -13.85 4.29
N ALA A 13 10.05 -14.59 5.27
CA ALA A 13 11.41 -14.38 5.80
C ALA A 13 12.50 -14.74 4.78
N VAL A 14 12.26 -15.69 3.90
CA VAL A 14 13.26 -16.08 2.87
C VAL A 14 13.52 -14.95 1.87
N GLN A 15 12.57 -14.03 1.67
CA GLN A 15 12.70 -12.91 0.76
C GLN A 15 13.38 -11.69 1.41
N ARG A 16 13.49 -11.66 2.74
CA ARG A 16 13.97 -10.50 3.49
C ARG A 16 15.36 -10.03 3.03
N SER A 17 16.32 -10.92 2.91
CA SER A 17 17.71 -10.55 2.55
C SER A 17 17.80 -10.00 1.12
N TRP A 18 17.03 -10.58 0.20
CA TRP A 18 16.93 -10.09 -1.17
C TRP A 18 16.26 -8.72 -1.22
N LEU A 19 15.15 -8.54 -0.49
CA LEU A 19 14.42 -7.29 -0.40
C LEU A 19 15.31 -6.17 0.15
N GLU A 20 16.00 -6.43 1.26
CA GLU A 20 16.93 -5.48 1.88
C GLU A 20 18.04 -5.07 0.91
N LYS A 21 18.65 -6.04 0.23
CA LYS A 21 19.69 -5.76 -0.77
C LYS A 21 19.13 -4.90 -1.91
N THR A 22 17.95 -5.24 -2.42
CA THR A 22 17.31 -4.53 -3.53
C THR A 22 17.00 -3.07 -3.15
N LEU A 23 16.46 -2.86 -1.95
CA LEU A 23 16.13 -1.53 -1.46
C LEU A 23 17.36 -0.67 -1.15
N ARG A 24 18.43 -1.28 -0.64
CA ARG A 24 19.68 -0.59 -0.32
C ARG A 24 20.46 -0.17 -1.56
N ASP A 25 20.48 -1.04 -2.58
CA ASP A 25 21.36 -0.88 -3.75
C ASP A 25 20.70 -0.05 -4.88
N THR A 26 19.47 0.47 -4.67
CA THR A 26 18.75 1.27 -5.66
C THR A 26 18.93 2.76 -5.40
N ASP A 27 19.05 3.53 -6.49
CA ASP A 27 18.97 4.99 -6.53
C ASP A 27 17.62 5.51 -7.07
N ALA A 28 16.63 4.62 -7.23
CA ALA A 28 15.33 4.98 -7.76
C ALA A 28 14.64 6.03 -6.88
N ALA A 29 14.19 7.12 -7.49
CA ALA A 29 13.44 8.17 -6.80
C ALA A 29 12.13 7.64 -6.18
N TRP A 30 11.47 6.73 -6.86
CA TRP A 30 10.22 6.11 -6.40
C TRP A 30 10.41 4.62 -6.14
N LYS A 31 9.94 4.14 -4.99
CA LYS A 31 9.95 2.73 -4.59
C LYS A 31 8.53 2.28 -4.25
N VAL A 32 8.04 1.29 -4.99
CA VAL A 32 6.69 0.74 -4.84
C VAL A 32 6.80 -0.76 -4.59
N ALA A 33 6.21 -1.26 -3.51
CA ALA A 33 6.10 -2.68 -3.24
C ALA A 33 4.69 -3.18 -3.57
N VAL A 34 4.60 -4.40 -4.11
CA VAL A 34 3.33 -5.03 -4.51
C VAL A 34 3.29 -6.45 -3.97
N PHE A 35 2.27 -6.79 -3.19
CA PHE A 35 2.03 -8.15 -2.69
C PHE A 35 0.57 -8.33 -2.26
N HIS A 36 0.14 -9.60 -2.15
CA HIS A 36 -1.29 -9.89 -2.03
C HIS A 36 -1.88 -9.56 -0.66
N PHE A 37 -1.25 -9.99 0.44
CA PHE A 37 -1.83 -9.86 1.79
C PHE A 37 -1.49 -8.50 2.42
N PRO A 38 -2.49 -7.65 2.71
CA PRO A 38 -2.24 -6.29 3.20
C PRO A 38 -1.81 -6.29 4.67
N PRO A 39 -0.71 -5.61 5.04
CA PRO A 39 -0.28 -5.54 6.44
C PRO A 39 -1.24 -4.71 7.32
N TYR A 40 -2.00 -3.82 6.72
CA TYR A 40 -3.01 -3.01 7.39
C TYR A 40 -4.40 -3.39 6.90
N ALA A 41 -4.99 -4.44 7.50
CA ALA A 41 -6.32 -4.94 7.20
C ALA A 41 -7.19 -4.96 8.44
N ILE A 42 -8.52 -4.72 8.30
CA ILE A 42 -9.42 -4.55 9.44
C ILE A 42 -9.67 -5.87 10.19
N TYR A 43 -9.64 -7.00 9.49
CA TYR A 43 -10.06 -8.29 10.04
C TYR A 43 -8.99 -9.37 10.03
N ARG A 44 -7.78 -9.02 9.61
CA ARG A 44 -6.69 -9.99 9.44
C ARG A 44 -5.38 -9.38 9.82
N ASP A 45 -4.57 -10.14 10.54
CA ASP A 45 -3.21 -9.79 10.89
C ASP A 45 -2.24 -10.67 10.10
N TYR A 46 -1.17 -10.06 9.62
CA TYR A 46 -0.08 -10.74 8.92
C TYR A 46 1.25 -10.43 9.63
N PRO A 47 1.45 -10.96 10.85
CA PRO A 47 2.56 -10.59 11.73
C PRO A 47 3.93 -10.89 11.13
N ASP A 48 4.03 -11.87 10.22
CA ASP A 48 5.29 -12.16 9.55
C ASP A 48 5.66 -11.08 8.54
N ILE A 49 4.70 -10.55 7.77
CA ILE A 49 4.91 -9.41 6.88
C ILE A 49 5.30 -8.18 7.69
N GLU A 50 4.59 -7.91 8.78
CA GLU A 50 4.87 -6.78 9.65
C GLU A 50 6.28 -6.85 10.24
N ARG A 51 6.72 -8.04 10.67
CA ARG A 51 8.03 -8.25 11.26
C ARG A 51 9.17 -8.22 10.24
N GLU A 52 8.97 -8.82 9.06
CA GLU A 52 10.05 -9.06 8.11
C GLU A 52 10.22 -7.95 7.07
N TRP A 53 9.12 -7.32 6.62
CA TRP A 53 9.17 -6.38 5.49
C TRP A 53 8.96 -4.92 5.90
N LEU A 54 8.02 -4.63 6.81
CA LEU A 54 7.70 -3.24 7.15
C LEU A 54 8.89 -2.45 7.72
N PRO A 55 9.76 -3.02 8.58
CA PRO A 55 10.96 -2.31 9.02
C PRO A 55 11.92 -1.94 7.89
N LEU A 56 11.97 -2.75 6.83
CA LEU A 56 12.77 -2.43 5.64
C LEU A 56 12.13 -1.31 4.81
N PHE A 57 10.79 -1.30 4.71
CA PHE A 57 10.09 -0.21 4.05
C PHE A 57 10.30 1.12 4.75
N ASP A 58 10.26 1.13 6.07
CA ASP A 58 10.56 2.32 6.87
C ASP A 58 12.02 2.76 6.76
N GLN A 59 12.96 1.82 6.78
CA GLN A 59 14.41 2.08 6.75
C GLN A 59 14.86 2.66 5.40
N TYR A 60 14.34 2.10 4.30
CA TYR A 60 14.74 2.46 2.94
C TYR A 60 13.74 3.36 2.23
N HIS A 61 12.74 3.83 2.97
CA HIS A 61 11.67 4.69 2.48
C HIS A 61 11.01 4.17 1.21
N VAL A 62 10.17 3.14 1.36
CA VAL A 62 9.23 2.72 0.32
C VAL A 62 8.07 3.71 0.31
N ASP A 63 7.77 4.30 -0.84
CA ASP A 63 6.76 5.36 -0.94
C ASP A 63 5.34 4.80 -0.86
N LEU A 64 5.11 3.64 -1.49
CA LEU A 64 3.78 3.07 -1.65
C LEU A 64 3.83 1.53 -1.60
N VAL A 65 2.86 0.96 -0.92
CA VAL A 65 2.58 -0.49 -0.91
C VAL A 65 1.20 -0.73 -1.49
N LEU A 66 1.13 -1.61 -2.50
CA LEU A 66 -0.12 -2.03 -3.14
C LEU A 66 -0.46 -3.45 -2.74
N SER A 67 -1.68 -3.65 -2.28
CA SER A 67 -2.18 -4.97 -1.83
C SER A 67 -3.63 -5.21 -2.27
N GLY A 68 -4.08 -6.44 -2.12
CA GLY A 68 -5.44 -6.89 -2.41
C GLY A 68 -6.04 -7.70 -1.28
N HIS A 69 -6.56 -8.89 -1.59
CA HIS A 69 -7.08 -9.91 -0.68
C HIS A 69 -8.38 -9.57 0.05
N VAL A 70 -8.48 -8.43 0.71
CA VAL A 70 -9.71 -7.98 1.39
C VAL A 70 -10.58 -7.18 0.42
N HIS A 71 -11.91 -7.28 0.58
CA HIS A 71 -12.86 -6.75 -0.41
C HIS A 71 -13.39 -5.37 -0.02
N HIS A 72 -12.53 -4.54 0.54
CA HIS A 72 -12.80 -3.13 0.75
C HIS A 72 -11.62 -2.28 0.26
N TYR A 73 -11.91 -1.09 -0.21
CA TYR A 73 -10.89 -0.12 -0.56
C TYR A 73 -10.39 0.54 0.73
N LEU A 74 -9.07 0.58 0.90
CA LEU A 74 -8.46 1.27 2.03
C LEU A 74 -7.16 1.94 1.59
N ARG A 75 -7.01 3.22 1.96
CA ARG A 75 -5.74 3.93 1.90
C ARG A 75 -5.39 4.44 3.28
N THR A 76 -4.16 4.17 3.71
CA THR A 76 -3.68 4.66 4.99
C THR A 76 -3.21 6.11 4.90
N TRP A 77 -3.15 6.78 6.04
CA TRP A 77 -2.21 7.88 6.24
C TRP A 77 -0.79 7.39 5.91
N PRO A 78 0.17 8.32 5.63
CA PRO A 78 1.56 7.91 5.59
C PRO A 78 1.97 7.39 6.97
N LEU A 79 2.55 6.18 7.01
CA LEU A 79 2.88 5.46 8.24
C LEU A 79 4.38 5.20 8.35
N LYS A 80 4.91 5.31 9.58
CA LYS A 80 6.26 4.87 9.95
C LYS A 80 6.23 4.19 11.31
N GLY A 81 6.77 3.00 11.42
CA GLY A 81 6.69 2.19 12.63
C GLY A 81 5.23 1.92 13.07
N GLY A 82 4.32 1.77 12.12
CA GLY A 82 2.89 1.57 12.37
C GLY A 82 2.13 2.82 12.84
N LYS A 83 2.78 4.00 12.87
CA LYS A 83 2.18 5.25 13.34
C LYS A 83 2.07 6.26 12.21
N ARG A 84 0.98 7.03 12.23
CA ARG A 84 0.80 8.15 11.31
C ARG A 84 1.93 9.17 11.44
N VAL A 85 2.45 9.62 10.30
CA VAL A 85 3.38 10.74 10.16
C VAL A 85 2.74 11.86 9.36
N GLU A 86 3.36 13.05 9.33
CA GLU A 86 2.72 14.24 8.79
C GLU A 86 2.65 14.24 7.26
N THR A 87 3.70 13.77 6.61
CA THR A 87 3.80 13.82 5.15
C THR A 87 4.17 12.48 4.54
N PRO A 88 3.82 12.23 3.28
CA PRO A 88 4.29 11.05 2.56
C PRO A 88 5.82 10.94 2.46
N ALA A 89 6.54 12.07 2.53
CA ALA A 89 8.00 12.08 2.58
C ALA A 89 8.58 11.47 3.86
N ASP A 90 7.78 11.33 4.91
CA ASP A 90 8.20 10.80 6.21
C ASP A 90 7.82 9.33 6.42
N GLY A 91 6.94 8.77 5.58
CA GLY A 91 6.43 7.41 5.77
C GLY A 91 5.95 6.74 4.48
N THR A 92 5.43 5.54 4.62
CA THR A 92 4.88 4.71 3.55
C THR A 92 3.35 4.80 3.52
N ILE A 93 2.75 4.94 2.34
CA ILE A 93 1.31 4.80 2.13
C ILE A 93 1.00 3.35 1.76
N TYR A 94 -0.02 2.77 2.38
CA TYR A 94 -0.51 1.43 2.08
C TYR A 94 -1.89 1.52 1.45
N LEU A 95 -2.05 0.88 0.30
CA LEU A 95 -3.27 0.91 -0.51
C LEU A 95 -3.78 -0.50 -0.75
N ILE A 96 -5.05 -0.72 -0.43
CA ILE A 96 -5.81 -1.90 -0.82
C ILE A 96 -6.77 -1.48 -1.92
N SER A 97 -6.68 -2.11 -3.09
CA SER A 97 -7.60 -1.90 -4.21
C SER A 97 -8.36 -3.19 -4.50
N VAL A 98 -9.65 -3.05 -4.73
CA VAL A 98 -10.58 -4.17 -4.96
C VAL A 98 -10.83 -4.31 -6.45
N SER A 99 -10.57 -5.48 -7.02
CA SER A 99 -10.68 -5.72 -8.47
C SER A 99 -12.02 -6.32 -8.90
N ILE A 100 -12.87 -6.72 -7.96
CA ILE A 100 -14.19 -7.33 -8.24
C ILE A 100 -15.24 -6.76 -7.30
N ASP A 101 -16.45 -6.58 -7.80
CA ASP A 101 -17.59 -6.23 -6.96
C ASP A 101 -17.91 -7.36 -5.96
N GLY A 102 -18.34 -6.97 -4.78
CA GLY A 102 -18.70 -7.89 -3.70
C GLY A 102 -19.76 -7.28 -2.78
N PRO A 103 -20.22 -8.05 -1.79
CA PRO A 103 -21.12 -7.48 -0.79
C PRO A 103 -20.40 -6.41 0.03
N PRO A 104 -21.12 -5.37 0.49
CA PRO A 104 -20.58 -4.39 1.42
C PRO A 104 -20.03 -5.07 2.69
N GLU A 105 -18.89 -4.61 3.15
CA GLU A 105 -18.30 -5.07 4.40
C GLU A 105 -18.63 -4.12 5.56
N PHE A 106 -18.69 -4.66 6.78
CA PHE A 106 -18.96 -3.90 7.99
C PHE A 106 -17.69 -3.82 8.86
N GLY A 107 -17.57 -2.78 9.66
CA GLY A 107 -16.45 -2.64 10.60
C GLY A 107 -16.16 -1.18 10.99
N GLY A 108 -15.28 -1.00 11.97
CA GLY A 108 -14.80 0.31 12.40
C GLY A 108 -13.85 0.97 11.40
N SER A 109 -13.49 2.21 11.63
CA SER A 109 -12.42 2.90 10.91
C SER A 109 -11.18 2.89 11.82
N PRO A 110 -10.14 2.12 11.49
CA PRO A 110 -8.92 2.09 12.28
C PRO A 110 -8.17 3.42 12.14
N GLU A 111 -7.41 3.79 13.16
CA GLU A 111 -6.68 5.06 13.21
C GLU A 111 -5.66 5.24 12.07
N TYR A 112 -5.17 4.14 11.52
CA TYR A 112 -4.25 4.18 10.38
C TYR A 112 -4.92 4.50 9.05
N ALA A 113 -6.25 4.33 8.92
CA ALA A 113 -6.96 4.58 7.67
C ALA A 113 -7.27 6.07 7.49
N GLU A 114 -6.87 6.61 6.34
CA GLU A 114 -7.29 7.93 5.88
C GLU A 114 -8.61 7.85 5.12
N ILE A 115 -8.69 6.90 4.19
CA ILE A 115 -9.87 6.61 3.38
C ILE A 115 -10.20 5.13 3.54
N ILE A 116 -11.49 4.85 3.68
CA ILE A 116 -12.00 3.48 3.63
C ILE A 116 -13.39 3.47 3.01
N HIS A 117 -13.57 2.62 2.00
CA HIS A 117 -14.85 2.37 1.35
C HIS A 117 -15.18 0.87 1.42
N ARG A 118 -16.38 0.54 1.87
CA ARG A 118 -16.87 -0.82 2.08
C ARG A 118 -18.15 -1.11 1.33
N ASP A 119 -18.47 -0.32 0.33
CA ASP A 119 -19.69 -0.43 -0.47
C ASP A 119 -19.68 -1.60 -1.45
N GLY A 120 -18.55 -2.30 -1.57
CA GLY A 120 -18.39 -3.48 -2.42
C GLY A 120 -18.07 -3.16 -3.88
N HIS A 121 -17.84 -1.89 -4.22
CA HIS A 121 -17.49 -1.54 -5.60
C HIS A 121 -16.07 -1.95 -5.98
N ALA A 122 -15.96 -2.54 -7.16
CA ALA A 122 -14.66 -2.76 -7.79
C ALA A 122 -14.00 -1.42 -8.16
N THR A 123 -12.69 -1.36 -7.98
CA THR A 123 -11.89 -0.18 -8.28
C THR A 123 -10.72 -0.53 -9.22
N CYS A 124 -10.38 0.43 -10.06
CA CYS A 124 -9.16 0.44 -10.85
C CYS A 124 -8.30 1.61 -10.41
N VAL A 125 -7.00 1.37 -10.20
CA VAL A 125 -6.06 2.39 -9.75
C VAL A 125 -5.10 2.74 -10.87
N ALA A 126 -5.01 4.03 -11.18
CA ALA A 126 -4.07 4.58 -12.16
C ALA A 126 -3.07 5.51 -11.49
N PHE A 127 -1.81 5.43 -11.91
CA PHE A 127 -0.73 6.27 -11.44
C PHE A 127 -0.15 7.11 -12.56
N THR A 128 0.04 8.39 -12.30
CA THR A 128 0.88 9.28 -13.11
C THR A 128 2.14 9.60 -12.32
N VAL A 129 3.30 9.28 -12.87
CA VAL A 129 4.57 9.39 -12.15
C VAL A 129 5.52 10.28 -12.94
N SER A 130 6.07 11.30 -12.28
CA SER A 130 7.19 12.13 -12.74
C SER A 130 8.39 11.96 -11.78
N GLU A 131 9.46 12.70 -11.99
CA GLU A 131 10.58 12.72 -11.05
C GLU A 131 10.18 13.33 -9.70
N ALA A 132 9.34 14.37 -9.73
CA ALA A 132 8.96 15.15 -8.55
C ALA A 132 7.62 14.75 -7.93
N GLN A 133 6.78 14.01 -8.64
CA GLN A 133 5.41 13.77 -8.19
C GLN A 133 4.88 12.41 -8.64
N LEU A 134 4.15 11.76 -7.76
CA LEU A 134 3.32 10.60 -8.02
C LEU A 134 1.87 10.96 -7.70
N VAL A 135 1.00 10.90 -8.70
CA VAL A 135 -0.45 11.12 -8.55
C VAL A 135 -1.17 9.79 -8.72
N MET A 136 -2.03 9.43 -7.78
CA MET A 136 -2.89 8.27 -7.83
C MET A 136 -4.36 8.71 -7.99
N ASN A 137 -5.07 8.05 -8.89
CA ASN A 137 -6.52 8.10 -8.98
C ASN A 137 -7.09 6.68 -8.93
N ALA A 138 -8.03 6.46 -8.04
CA ALA A 138 -8.87 5.27 -8.03
C ALA A 138 -10.21 5.58 -8.69
N TYR A 139 -10.66 4.68 -9.54
CA TYR A 139 -11.91 4.81 -10.30
C TYR A 139 -12.82 3.62 -10.01
N THR A 140 -14.12 3.87 -9.96
CA THR A 140 -15.15 2.84 -10.03
C THR A 140 -15.38 2.38 -11.47
N ALA A 141 -16.14 1.32 -11.67
CA ALA A 141 -16.39 0.72 -12.98
C ALA A 141 -17.10 1.69 -13.97
N ASP A 142 -17.83 2.68 -13.47
CA ASP A 142 -18.48 3.73 -14.29
C ASP A 142 -17.53 4.88 -14.65
N GLY A 143 -16.28 4.84 -14.19
CA GLY A 143 -15.27 5.86 -14.43
C GLY A 143 -15.30 7.05 -13.45
N SER A 144 -16.12 7.01 -12.42
CA SER A 144 -16.13 8.03 -11.37
C SER A 144 -14.86 7.93 -10.52
N ILE A 145 -14.33 9.08 -10.10
CA ILE A 145 -13.21 9.13 -9.16
C ILE A 145 -13.71 8.73 -7.77
N TYR A 146 -13.05 7.73 -7.21
CA TYR A 146 -13.36 7.15 -5.92
C TYR A 146 -12.42 7.64 -4.82
N ASP A 147 -11.15 7.82 -5.16
CA ASP A 147 -10.12 8.44 -4.32
C ASP A 147 -9.02 9.04 -5.18
N THR A 148 -8.34 10.03 -4.66
CA THR A 148 -7.15 10.61 -5.28
C THR A 148 -6.17 11.07 -4.21
N PHE A 149 -4.88 10.86 -4.45
CA PHE A 149 -3.82 11.44 -3.63
C PHE A 149 -2.57 11.76 -4.45
N THR A 150 -1.72 12.58 -3.86
CA THR A 150 -0.45 13.00 -4.46
C THR A 150 0.67 12.83 -3.45
N ILE A 151 1.82 12.31 -3.91
CA ILE A 151 3.08 12.31 -3.19
C ILE A 151 4.03 13.24 -3.94
N ASP A 152 4.58 14.22 -3.25
CA ASP A 152 5.61 15.14 -3.77
C ASP A 152 7.00 14.74 -3.22
N LYS A 153 8.07 14.93 -4.04
CA LYS A 153 9.48 14.68 -3.71
C LYS A 153 10.26 15.99 -3.66
#